data_b6a3cf71197306c05073bc486d54e0d6
#
_entry.id   b6a3cf71197306c05073bc486d54e0d6
#
_cell.length_a   1.000
_cell.length_b   1.000
_cell.length_c   1.000
_cell.angle_alpha   90.00
_cell.angle_beta   90.00
_cell.angle_gamma   90.00
#
_symmetry.space_group_name_H-M   'P 1'
#
loop_
_entity.id
_entity.type
_entity.pdbx_description
1 polymer ?
#
loop_
_entity_poly.entity_id
_entity_poly.type
_entity_poly.pdbx_seq_one_letter_code
_entity_poly.pdbx_strand_id
1 'polypeptide(L)'
;MLTRLRALAPRALPNGWPDLVRQVLIFAAAYYAYRLVRGAVDGHTTAAAFEHARDIIGLERSLHLFVEPSVQAWGETKPWIIDFASWMYVNAHLPLMIGSLIWLYIFRNRSYYFIRNVFVISMGIALVGYVVFPTAPPRLFPEWGFQDSVSNFIGFNTDTASTTSSLVNPFAAVPSVHVCFALIIGISMSRLVRPKWLRFAWSLYPLLMTFVVIVTANHWWMDAVLGALTALVAGTIAQALLARARPNKWAFAGARI
;
A
#
# COMPACT_ATOMS: atom_id res chain seq x y z
N MET A 1 -6.08 -6.55 -38.90
CA MET A 1 -5.55 -6.63 -37.52
C MET A 1 -4.57 -5.49 -37.22
N LEU A 2 -3.59 -5.20 -38.06
CA LEU A 2 -2.60 -4.12 -37.91
C LEU A 2 -3.20 -2.70 -37.89
N THR A 3 -4.28 -2.44 -38.63
CA THR A 3 -4.98 -1.15 -38.65
C THR A 3 -5.71 -0.83 -37.37
N ARG A 4 -6.27 -1.82 -36.69
CA ARG A 4 -6.91 -1.65 -35.36
C ARG A 4 -5.87 -1.41 -34.27
N LEU A 5 -4.68 -2.01 -34.35
CA LEU A 5 -3.57 -1.78 -33.41
C LEU A 5 -2.99 -0.36 -33.57
N ARG A 6 -2.90 0.16 -34.80
CA ARG A 6 -2.48 1.56 -35.05
C ARG A 6 -3.49 2.60 -34.53
N ALA A 7 -4.78 2.30 -34.54
CA ALA A 7 -5.80 3.18 -33.99
C ALA A 7 -5.85 3.18 -32.45
N LEU A 8 -5.36 2.13 -31.79
CA LEU A 8 -5.27 2.02 -30.33
C LEU A 8 -3.99 2.64 -29.77
N ALA A 9 -2.92 2.73 -30.56
CA ALA A 9 -1.63 3.24 -30.14
C ALA A 9 -1.67 4.67 -29.55
N PRO A 10 -2.38 5.66 -30.15
CA PRO A 10 -2.49 7.00 -29.59
C PRO A 10 -3.27 7.06 -28.28
N ARG A 11 -4.16 6.07 -28.03
CA ARG A 11 -4.92 5.98 -26.76
C ARG A 11 -4.15 5.25 -25.68
N ALA A 12 -3.39 4.20 -26.06
CA ALA A 12 -2.61 3.40 -25.11
C ALA A 12 -1.29 4.09 -24.69
N LEU A 13 -0.76 4.98 -25.54
CA LEU A 13 0.50 5.70 -25.32
C LEU A 13 0.27 7.23 -25.46
N PRO A 14 -0.40 7.88 -24.48
CA PRO A 14 -0.77 9.29 -24.57
C PRO A 14 0.41 10.23 -24.85
N ASN A 15 1.61 9.91 -24.38
CA ASN A 15 2.84 10.69 -24.56
C ASN A 15 3.98 9.88 -25.24
N GLY A 16 3.61 8.81 -25.95
CA GLY A 16 4.54 7.97 -26.69
C GLY A 16 5.39 7.02 -25.82
N TRP A 17 6.19 6.21 -26.50
CA TRP A 17 7.06 5.19 -25.90
C TRP A 17 8.09 5.74 -24.90
N PRO A 18 8.78 6.88 -25.18
CA PRO A 18 9.79 7.40 -24.24
C PRO A 18 9.18 7.75 -22.87
N ASP A 19 7.94 8.26 -22.84
CA ASP A 19 7.30 8.56 -21.58
C ASP A 19 6.89 7.28 -20.84
N LEU A 20 6.32 6.28 -21.52
CA LEU A 20 6.00 5.00 -20.91
C LEU A 20 7.23 4.34 -20.29
N VAL A 21 8.32 4.26 -21.03
CA VAL A 21 9.59 3.70 -20.53
C VAL A 21 10.06 4.47 -19.29
N ARG A 22 10.00 5.79 -19.30
CA ARG A 22 10.33 6.62 -18.14
C ARG A 22 9.45 6.27 -16.93
N GLN A 23 8.13 6.08 -17.11
CA GLN A 23 7.25 5.71 -16.00
C GLN A 23 7.60 4.33 -15.42
N VAL A 24 7.85 3.35 -16.28
CA VAL A 24 8.30 2.02 -15.86
C VAL A 24 9.62 2.10 -15.09
N LEU A 25 10.59 2.84 -15.58
CA LEU A 25 11.89 3.02 -14.92
C LEU A 25 11.76 3.70 -13.55
N ILE A 26 10.88 4.70 -13.41
CA ILE A 26 10.64 5.36 -12.12
C ILE A 26 10.09 4.35 -11.09
N PHE A 27 9.08 3.55 -11.45
CA PHE A 27 8.54 2.54 -10.55
C PHE A 27 9.53 1.40 -10.28
N ALA A 28 10.27 0.96 -11.29
CA ALA A 28 11.33 -0.02 -11.12
C ALA A 28 12.41 0.49 -10.14
N ALA A 29 12.90 1.71 -10.32
CA ALA A 29 13.87 2.32 -9.43
C ALA A 29 13.35 2.45 -7.99
N ALA A 30 12.09 2.90 -7.82
CA ALA A 30 11.45 2.98 -6.51
C ALA A 30 11.29 1.60 -5.86
N TYR A 31 10.89 0.59 -6.63
CA TYR A 31 10.77 -0.78 -6.16
C TYR A 31 12.13 -1.39 -5.77
N TYR A 32 13.17 -1.20 -6.58
CA TYR A 32 14.51 -1.68 -6.26
C TYR A 32 15.10 -0.97 -5.05
N ALA A 33 14.92 0.35 -4.92
CA ALA A 33 15.29 1.10 -3.73
C ALA A 33 14.59 0.55 -2.48
N TYR A 34 13.28 0.29 -2.58
CA TYR A 34 12.52 -0.36 -1.53
C TYR A 34 13.12 -1.73 -1.14
N ARG A 35 13.44 -2.57 -2.11
CA ARG A 35 14.04 -3.88 -1.86
C ARG A 35 15.42 -3.79 -1.21
N LEU A 36 16.28 -2.89 -1.68
CA LEU A 36 17.62 -2.70 -1.13
C LEU A 36 17.58 -2.25 0.34
N VAL A 37 16.75 -1.25 0.64
CA VAL A 37 16.60 -0.75 2.02
C VAL A 37 16.00 -1.83 2.92
N ARG A 38 15.00 -2.57 2.42
CA ARG A 38 14.35 -3.65 3.15
C ARG A 38 15.33 -4.79 3.46
N GLY A 39 16.23 -5.15 2.53
CA GLY A 39 17.26 -6.17 2.74
C GLY A 39 18.42 -5.71 3.62
N ALA A 40 18.67 -4.38 3.71
CA ALA A 40 19.74 -3.84 4.55
C ALA A 40 19.38 -3.74 6.06
N VAL A 41 18.11 -3.92 6.40
CA VAL A 41 17.60 -3.85 7.79
C VAL A 41 17.64 -5.24 8.45
N ASP A 42 18.70 -6.02 8.22
CA ASP A 42 18.83 -7.39 8.72
C ASP A 42 19.47 -7.51 10.12
N GLY A 43 18.98 -8.48 10.90
CA GLY A 43 19.65 -9.17 12.01
C GLY A 43 19.77 -8.40 13.34
N HIS A 44 20.21 -7.16 13.36
CA HIS A 44 20.36 -6.36 14.60
C HIS A 44 19.08 -5.63 15.02
N THR A 45 18.07 -5.59 14.17
CA THR A 45 16.82 -4.88 14.36
C THR A 45 15.70 -5.70 14.99
N THR A 46 15.87 -7.02 15.13
CA THR A 46 14.81 -7.88 15.67
C THR A 46 14.35 -7.45 17.07
N ALA A 47 15.26 -7.26 18.01
CA ALA A 47 14.92 -6.84 19.37
C ALA A 47 14.24 -5.47 19.38
N ALA A 48 14.82 -4.49 18.66
CA ALA A 48 14.24 -3.15 18.53
C ALA A 48 12.84 -3.17 17.88
N ALA A 49 12.62 -4.03 16.88
CA ALA A 49 11.32 -4.16 16.23
C ALA A 49 10.22 -4.66 17.17
N PHE A 50 10.56 -5.58 18.07
CA PHE A 50 9.63 -6.03 19.12
C PHE A 50 9.43 -4.97 20.21
N GLU A 51 10.46 -4.20 20.58
CA GLU A 51 10.32 -3.08 21.51
C GLU A 51 9.40 -1.99 20.94
N HIS A 52 9.63 -1.55 19.70
CA HIS A 52 8.76 -0.57 19.04
C HIS A 52 7.31 -1.07 18.91
N ALA A 53 7.10 -2.35 18.65
CA ALA A 53 5.77 -2.92 18.66
C ALA A 53 5.11 -2.83 20.04
N ARG A 54 5.86 -3.10 21.14
CA ARG A 54 5.33 -2.94 22.51
C ARG A 54 5.00 -1.48 22.83
N ASP A 55 5.77 -0.51 22.32
CA ASP A 55 5.48 0.91 22.47
C ASP A 55 4.16 1.28 21.77
N ILE A 56 3.94 0.77 20.55
CA ILE A 56 2.67 0.94 19.82
C ILE A 56 1.51 0.36 20.63
N ILE A 57 1.65 -0.86 21.13
CA ILE A 57 0.64 -1.52 21.96
C ILE A 57 0.36 -0.73 23.23
N GLY A 58 1.43 -0.22 23.88
CA GLY A 58 1.31 0.64 25.08
C GLY A 58 0.47 1.88 24.76
N LEU A 59 0.73 2.53 23.62
CA LEU A 59 -0.04 3.67 23.15
C LEU A 59 -1.50 3.29 22.84
N GLU A 60 -1.72 2.24 22.08
CA GLU A 60 -3.08 1.78 21.72
C GLU A 60 -3.91 1.40 22.95
N ARG A 61 -3.29 0.75 23.94
CA ARG A 61 -3.94 0.46 25.23
C ARG A 61 -4.31 1.72 26.01
N SER A 62 -3.40 2.70 26.05
CA SER A 62 -3.67 3.98 26.73
C SER A 62 -4.83 4.75 26.10
N LEU A 63 -5.02 4.59 24.79
CA LEU A 63 -6.10 5.18 24.01
C LEU A 63 -7.36 4.30 23.94
N HIS A 64 -7.36 3.12 24.58
CA HIS A 64 -8.43 2.12 24.48
C HIS A 64 -8.71 1.66 23.03
N LEU A 65 -7.70 1.65 22.18
CA LEU A 65 -7.74 1.28 20.75
C LEU A 65 -7.07 -0.05 20.43
N PHE A 66 -6.55 -0.78 21.44
CA PHE A 66 -5.94 -2.10 21.25
C PHE A 66 -7.03 -3.16 21.02
N VAL A 67 -7.50 -3.21 19.77
CA VAL A 67 -8.66 -4.04 19.35
C VAL A 67 -8.27 -5.22 18.47
N GLU A 68 -7.05 -5.28 17.97
CA GLU A 68 -6.57 -6.26 16.98
C GLU A 68 -6.76 -7.71 17.44
N PRO A 69 -6.45 -8.08 18.72
CA PRO A 69 -6.66 -9.46 19.17
C PRO A 69 -8.14 -9.86 19.06
N SER A 70 -9.04 -8.94 19.43
CA SER A 70 -10.49 -9.21 19.38
C SER A 70 -11.00 -9.27 17.94
N VAL A 71 -10.49 -8.40 17.06
CA VAL A 71 -10.87 -8.37 15.63
C VAL A 71 -10.41 -9.65 14.94
N GLN A 72 -9.17 -10.08 15.15
CA GLN A 72 -8.70 -11.33 14.56
C GLN A 72 -9.42 -12.54 15.14
N ALA A 73 -9.56 -12.64 16.46
CA ALA A 73 -10.29 -13.75 17.10
C ALA A 73 -11.73 -13.86 16.57
N TRP A 74 -12.40 -12.72 16.37
CA TRP A 74 -13.71 -12.71 15.73
C TRP A 74 -13.63 -13.19 14.26
N GLY A 75 -12.63 -12.77 13.50
CA GLY A 75 -12.42 -13.20 12.13
C GLY A 75 -12.21 -14.72 12.04
N GLU A 76 -11.37 -15.28 12.91
CA GLU A 76 -11.07 -16.72 12.95
C GLU A 76 -12.31 -17.58 13.25
N THR A 77 -13.35 -17.03 13.90
CA THR A 77 -14.64 -17.73 14.01
C THR A 77 -15.41 -17.86 12.69
N LYS A 78 -14.93 -17.20 11.64
CA LYS A 78 -15.57 -17.12 10.32
C LYS A 78 -14.53 -17.34 9.22
N PRO A 79 -14.17 -18.60 8.90
CA PRO A 79 -13.10 -18.93 7.96
C PRO A 79 -13.18 -18.16 6.63
N TRP A 80 -14.39 -17.96 6.08
CA TRP A 80 -14.57 -17.22 4.84
C TRP A 80 -14.11 -15.74 4.90
N ILE A 81 -14.15 -15.10 6.09
CA ILE A 81 -13.66 -13.72 6.29
C ILE A 81 -12.14 -13.72 6.24
N ILE A 82 -11.49 -14.65 6.94
CA ILE A 82 -10.03 -14.79 6.96
C ILE A 82 -9.50 -15.14 5.58
N ASP A 83 -10.13 -16.09 4.89
CA ASP A 83 -9.76 -16.47 3.54
C ASP A 83 -9.91 -15.32 2.55
N PHE A 84 -11.04 -14.59 2.62
CA PHE A 84 -11.24 -13.39 1.80
C PHE A 84 -10.22 -12.30 2.12
N ALA A 85 -9.96 -12.02 3.38
CA ALA A 85 -9.00 -11.01 3.80
C ALA A 85 -7.57 -11.38 3.38
N SER A 86 -7.17 -12.64 3.57
CA SER A 86 -5.87 -13.16 3.13
C SER A 86 -5.73 -13.13 1.61
N TRP A 87 -6.79 -13.50 0.88
CA TRP A 87 -6.82 -13.39 -0.58
C TRP A 87 -6.71 -11.93 -1.06
N MET A 88 -7.44 -11.01 -0.42
CA MET A 88 -7.34 -9.57 -0.71
C MET A 88 -5.92 -9.04 -0.48
N TYR A 89 -5.30 -9.46 0.62
CA TYR A 89 -3.94 -9.05 0.98
C TYR A 89 -2.91 -9.54 -0.04
N VAL A 90 -2.93 -10.83 -0.37
CA VAL A 90 -1.91 -11.48 -1.21
C VAL A 90 -2.17 -11.25 -2.70
N ASN A 91 -3.42 -11.45 -3.15
CA ASN A 91 -3.72 -11.59 -4.58
C ASN A 91 -4.42 -10.37 -5.20
N ALA A 92 -5.18 -9.59 -4.44
CA ALA A 92 -6.02 -8.54 -5.02
C ALA A 92 -5.39 -7.14 -4.93
N HIS A 93 -4.79 -6.80 -3.79
CA HIS A 93 -4.35 -5.42 -3.54
C HIS A 93 -3.34 -4.91 -4.58
N LEU A 94 -2.28 -5.67 -4.83
CA LEU A 94 -1.24 -5.27 -5.79
C LEU A 94 -1.75 -5.19 -7.23
N PRO A 95 -2.49 -6.17 -7.77
CA PRO A 95 -3.11 -6.04 -9.10
C PRO A 95 -4.10 -4.89 -9.22
N LEU A 96 -4.92 -4.62 -8.19
CA LEU A 96 -5.83 -3.48 -8.18
C LEU A 96 -5.08 -2.14 -8.24
N MET A 97 -3.98 -2.02 -7.50
CA MET A 97 -3.11 -0.85 -7.51
C MET A 97 -2.47 -0.66 -8.90
N ILE A 98 -1.84 -1.69 -9.43
CA ILE A 98 -1.17 -1.64 -10.75
C ILE A 98 -2.20 -1.36 -11.85
N GLY A 99 -3.33 -2.08 -11.85
CA GLY A 99 -4.41 -1.89 -12.83
C GLY A 99 -4.98 -0.47 -12.78
N SER A 100 -5.13 0.10 -11.59
CA SER A 100 -5.56 1.50 -11.41
C SER A 100 -4.54 2.49 -11.98
N LEU A 101 -3.25 2.29 -11.74
CA LEU A 101 -2.19 3.13 -12.30
C LEU A 101 -2.13 3.04 -13.83
N ILE A 102 -2.27 1.85 -14.40
CA ILE A 102 -2.34 1.64 -15.86
C ILE A 102 -3.58 2.35 -16.41
N TRP A 103 -4.74 2.17 -15.79
CA TRP A 103 -5.99 2.84 -16.20
C TRP A 103 -5.86 4.36 -16.14
N LEU A 104 -5.27 4.90 -15.08
CA LEU A 104 -4.99 6.33 -14.94
C LEU A 104 -4.05 6.84 -16.03
N TYR A 105 -2.98 6.09 -16.33
CA TYR A 105 -2.02 6.44 -17.38
C TYR A 105 -2.71 6.54 -18.75
N ILE A 106 -3.56 5.57 -19.09
CA ILE A 106 -4.22 5.49 -20.39
C ILE A 106 -5.40 6.49 -20.50
N PHE A 107 -6.30 6.50 -19.51
CA PHE A 107 -7.58 7.19 -19.59
C PHE A 107 -7.64 8.51 -18.84
N ARG A 108 -6.75 8.74 -17.89
CA ARG A 108 -6.68 9.95 -17.06
C ARG A 108 -5.25 10.45 -16.93
N ASN A 109 -4.53 10.45 -18.03
CA ASN A 109 -3.09 10.73 -18.10
C ASN A 109 -2.71 12.06 -17.41
N ARG A 110 -3.53 13.09 -17.52
CA ARG A 110 -3.28 14.38 -16.84
C ARG A 110 -3.25 14.26 -15.32
N SER A 111 -4.06 13.38 -14.72
CA SER A 111 -4.05 13.13 -13.26
C SER A 111 -2.99 12.11 -12.84
N TYR A 112 -2.58 11.23 -13.77
CA TYR A 112 -1.64 10.15 -13.50
C TYR A 112 -0.32 10.65 -12.91
N TYR A 113 0.27 11.70 -13.47
CA TYR A 113 1.59 12.18 -13.02
C TYR A 113 1.58 12.71 -11.59
N PHE A 114 0.50 13.36 -11.18
CA PHE A 114 0.32 13.77 -9.79
C PHE A 114 0.23 12.55 -8.87
N ILE A 115 -0.65 11.60 -9.20
CA ILE A 115 -0.87 10.39 -8.41
C ILE A 115 0.42 9.56 -8.32
N ARG A 116 1.15 9.39 -9.43
CA ARG A 116 2.47 8.76 -9.44
C ARG A 116 3.44 9.45 -8.47
N ASN A 117 3.49 10.79 -8.48
CA ASN A 117 4.38 11.53 -7.58
C ASN A 117 4.01 11.26 -6.12
N VAL A 118 2.72 11.23 -5.78
CA VAL A 118 2.25 10.87 -4.44
C VAL A 118 2.72 9.45 -4.06
N PHE A 119 2.60 8.47 -4.96
CA PHE A 119 3.11 7.12 -4.73
C PHE A 119 4.61 7.08 -4.46
N VAL A 120 5.41 7.73 -5.29
CA VAL A 120 6.88 7.73 -5.15
C VAL A 120 7.31 8.40 -3.84
N ILE A 121 6.69 9.53 -3.50
CA ILE A 121 6.98 10.22 -2.24
C ILE A 121 6.56 9.37 -1.04
N SER A 122 5.37 8.76 -1.08
CA SER A 122 4.91 7.89 0.01
C SER A 122 5.79 6.67 0.21
N MET A 123 6.30 6.07 -0.87
CA MET A 123 7.31 5.00 -0.77
C MET A 123 8.58 5.49 -0.09
N GLY A 124 9.07 6.69 -0.46
CA GLY A 124 10.24 7.28 0.19
C GLY A 124 10.03 7.50 1.70
N ILE A 125 8.87 8.04 2.10
CA ILE A 125 8.52 8.22 3.52
C ILE A 125 8.45 6.87 4.24
N ALA A 126 7.80 5.87 3.63
CA ALA A 126 7.69 4.54 4.21
C ALA A 126 9.07 3.87 4.40
N LEU A 127 9.98 4.01 3.43
CA LEU A 127 11.35 3.50 3.55
C LEU A 127 12.10 4.12 4.73
N VAL A 128 11.96 5.44 4.94
CA VAL A 128 12.52 6.10 6.12
C VAL A 128 11.92 5.52 7.40
N GLY A 129 10.60 5.32 7.44
CA GLY A 129 9.91 4.69 8.57
C GLY A 129 10.45 3.31 8.90
N TYR A 130 10.63 2.45 7.92
CA TYR A 130 11.14 1.08 8.10
C TYR A 130 12.58 1.02 8.62
N VAL A 131 13.40 2.02 8.29
CA VAL A 131 14.79 2.11 8.80
C VAL A 131 14.82 2.69 10.21
N VAL A 132 14.04 3.75 10.46
CA VAL A 132 14.09 4.50 11.72
C VAL A 132 13.27 3.82 12.81
N PHE A 133 12.16 3.19 12.44
CA PHE A 133 11.23 2.56 13.37
C PHE A 133 10.77 1.18 12.88
N PRO A 134 11.70 0.21 12.73
CA PRO A 134 11.34 -1.16 12.38
C PRO A 134 10.37 -1.69 13.42
N THR A 135 9.29 -2.37 12.99
CA THR A 135 8.22 -2.78 13.89
C THR A 135 7.75 -4.18 13.56
N ALA A 136 7.68 -5.04 14.58
CA ALA A 136 7.15 -6.38 14.46
C ALA A 136 5.62 -6.34 14.32
N PRO A 137 5.03 -7.02 13.32
CA PRO A 137 3.58 -7.06 13.12
C PRO A 137 2.92 -7.99 14.17
N PRO A 138 1.59 -7.85 14.37
CA PRO A 138 0.84 -8.63 15.37
C PRO A 138 1.04 -10.14 15.27
N ARG A 139 1.09 -10.71 14.05
CA ARG A 139 1.27 -12.17 13.84
C ARG A 139 2.53 -12.76 14.47
N LEU A 140 3.51 -11.94 14.85
CA LEU A 140 4.72 -12.36 15.56
C LEU A 140 4.57 -12.36 17.08
N PHE A 141 3.35 -12.16 17.60
CA PHE A 141 3.02 -12.17 19.03
C PHE A 141 1.99 -13.26 19.37
N PRO A 142 2.34 -14.56 19.22
CA PRO A 142 1.42 -15.66 19.48
C PRO A 142 0.96 -15.71 20.95
N GLU A 143 1.76 -15.14 21.88
CA GLU A 143 1.41 -15.04 23.30
C GLU A 143 0.16 -14.18 23.56
N TRP A 144 -0.27 -13.37 22.61
CA TRP A 144 -1.52 -12.60 22.69
C TRP A 144 -2.64 -13.19 21.85
N GLY A 145 -2.46 -14.42 21.38
CA GLY A 145 -3.45 -15.15 20.60
C GLY A 145 -3.45 -14.85 19.12
N PHE A 146 -2.48 -14.06 18.63
CA PHE A 146 -2.36 -13.81 17.20
C PHE A 146 -1.89 -15.04 16.42
N GLN A 147 -2.43 -15.16 15.20
CA GLN A 147 -2.09 -16.20 14.24
C GLN A 147 -1.63 -15.58 12.92
N ASP A 148 -0.74 -16.26 12.21
CA ASP A 148 -0.36 -15.87 10.86
C ASP A 148 -1.38 -16.41 9.83
N SER A 149 -2.50 -15.71 9.72
CA SER A 149 -3.60 -16.09 8.83
C SER A 149 -3.17 -16.11 7.36
N VAL A 150 -2.22 -15.26 6.95
CA VAL A 150 -1.73 -15.21 5.57
C VAL A 150 -0.88 -16.42 5.24
N SER A 151 0.09 -16.79 6.10
CA SER A 151 0.89 -17.99 5.92
C SER A 151 0.02 -19.25 5.90
N ASN A 152 -0.98 -19.32 6.77
CA ASN A 152 -1.96 -20.41 6.80
C ASN A 152 -2.75 -20.51 5.49
N PHE A 153 -3.19 -19.36 4.93
CA PHE A 153 -3.92 -19.30 3.66
C PHE A 153 -3.09 -19.78 2.46
N ILE A 154 -1.82 -19.39 2.38
CA ILE A 154 -0.94 -19.77 1.25
C ILE A 154 -0.30 -21.15 1.43
N GLY A 155 -0.38 -21.75 2.62
CA GLY A 155 0.12 -23.10 2.91
C GLY A 155 1.65 -23.19 3.15
N PHE A 156 2.35 -22.06 3.28
CA PHE A 156 3.77 -22.03 3.65
C PHE A 156 4.11 -20.75 4.45
N ASN A 157 5.08 -20.85 5.34
CA ASN A 157 5.50 -19.71 6.17
C ASN A 157 6.27 -18.69 5.32
N THR A 158 5.74 -17.47 5.22
CA THR A 158 6.35 -16.37 4.45
C THR A 158 7.64 -15.85 5.07
N ASP A 159 7.82 -16.01 6.39
CA ASP A 159 8.97 -15.48 7.14
C ASP A 159 10.18 -16.42 7.09
N THR A 160 9.98 -17.72 6.78
CA THR A 160 11.04 -18.76 6.79
C THR A 160 11.41 -19.31 5.41
N ALA A 161 10.70 -18.96 4.35
CA ALA A 161 11.00 -19.47 3.00
C ALA A 161 12.36 -18.94 2.52
N SER A 162 13.37 -19.79 2.52
CA SER A 162 14.80 -19.48 2.37
C SER A 162 15.22 -18.74 1.09
N THR A 163 14.40 -18.73 0.05
CA THR A 163 14.62 -17.98 -1.21
C THR A 163 13.85 -16.66 -1.27
N THR A 164 12.81 -16.50 -0.47
CA THR A 164 12.00 -15.28 -0.38
C THR A 164 12.29 -14.47 0.88
N SER A 165 12.86 -15.09 1.93
CA SER A 165 13.16 -14.44 3.22
C SER A 165 14.18 -13.30 3.09
N SER A 166 15.19 -13.43 2.21
CA SER A 166 16.11 -12.33 1.90
C SER A 166 15.45 -11.12 1.19
N LEU A 167 14.18 -11.26 0.79
CA LEU A 167 13.42 -10.25 0.05
C LEU A 167 12.23 -9.69 0.84
N VAL A 168 11.90 -10.30 1.98
CA VAL A 168 10.74 -9.94 2.80
C VAL A 168 11.22 -9.63 4.21
N ASN A 169 11.40 -8.33 4.54
CA ASN A 169 11.63 -7.93 5.92
C ASN A 169 10.30 -8.01 6.68
N PRO A 170 10.15 -8.93 7.66
CA PRO A 170 8.93 -9.05 8.45
C PRO A 170 8.67 -7.82 9.34
N PHE A 171 9.69 -7.00 9.60
CA PHE A 171 9.64 -5.85 10.50
C PHE A 171 9.30 -4.52 9.81
N ALA A 172 8.90 -4.53 8.54
CA ALA A 172 8.48 -3.35 7.79
C ALA A 172 6.98 -3.09 7.98
N ALA A 173 6.51 -2.92 9.23
CA ALA A 173 5.09 -2.70 9.51
C ALA A 173 4.72 -1.21 9.50
N VAL A 174 5.56 -0.31 10.00
CA VAL A 174 5.29 1.12 10.16
C VAL A 174 6.02 1.98 9.13
N PRO A 175 5.30 2.81 8.36
CA PRO A 175 3.85 2.92 8.20
C PRO A 175 3.27 1.84 7.27
N SER A 176 1.98 1.51 7.40
CA SER A 176 1.34 0.56 6.50
C SER A 176 1.23 1.08 5.06
N VAL A 177 2.04 0.51 4.15
CA VAL A 177 1.95 0.85 2.71
C VAL A 177 0.67 0.32 2.08
N HIS A 178 0.07 -0.75 2.60
CA HIS A 178 -1.21 -1.27 2.11
C HIS A 178 -2.32 -0.23 2.29
N VAL A 179 -2.45 0.33 3.49
CA VAL A 179 -3.44 1.37 3.76
C VAL A 179 -3.09 2.68 3.05
N CYS A 180 -1.82 3.06 3.02
CA CYS A 180 -1.34 4.23 2.28
C CYS A 180 -1.75 4.16 0.80
N PHE A 181 -1.41 3.08 0.11
CA PHE A 181 -1.71 2.91 -1.32
C PHE A 181 -3.20 2.74 -1.58
N ALA A 182 -3.91 2.03 -0.69
CA ALA A 182 -5.37 1.93 -0.79
C ALA A 182 -6.03 3.30 -0.69
N LEU A 183 -5.54 4.19 0.16
CA LEU A 183 -6.07 5.55 0.31
C LEU A 183 -5.77 6.40 -0.95
N ILE A 184 -4.55 6.34 -1.48
CA ILE A 184 -4.17 7.07 -2.70
C ILE A 184 -5.06 6.64 -3.88
N ILE A 185 -5.20 5.33 -4.10
CA ILE A 185 -6.02 4.79 -5.19
C ILE A 185 -7.50 5.03 -4.93
N GLY A 186 -7.99 4.77 -3.72
CA GLY A 186 -9.39 4.93 -3.35
C GLY A 186 -9.88 6.36 -3.58
N ILE A 187 -9.14 7.37 -3.10
CA ILE A 187 -9.46 8.78 -3.32
C ILE A 187 -9.38 9.14 -4.81
N SER A 188 -8.33 8.69 -5.50
CA SER A 188 -8.12 9.04 -6.90
C SER A 188 -9.20 8.44 -7.79
N MET A 189 -9.48 7.16 -7.64
CA MET A 189 -10.47 6.45 -8.45
C MET A 189 -11.89 6.92 -8.14
N SER A 190 -12.25 7.12 -6.86
CA SER A 190 -13.58 7.65 -6.51
C SER A 190 -13.90 9.01 -7.15
N ARG A 191 -12.88 9.83 -7.43
CA ARG A 191 -13.02 11.13 -8.08
C ARG A 191 -13.00 11.06 -9.61
N LEU A 192 -12.34 10.05 -10.19
CA LEU A 192 -12.04 10.01 -11.63
C LEU A 192 -12.91 9.03 -12.43
N VAL A 193 -13.51 8.03 -11.77
CA VAL A 193 -14.47 7.13 -12.43
C VAL A 193 -15.85 7.78 -12.56
N ARG A 194 -16.61 7.40 -13.59
CA ARG A 194 -17.93 7.99 -13.85
C ARG A 194 -19.09 7.32 -13.09
N PRO A 195 -19.21 5.97 -13.04
CA PRO A 195 -20.35 5.31 -12.38
C PRO A 195 -20.39 5.60 -10.89
N LYS A 196 -21.54 6.04 -10.35
CA LYS A 196 -21.70 6.39 -8.93
C LYS A 196 -21.40 5.21 -7.99
N TRP A 197 -21.86 4.00 -8.34
CA TRP A 197 -21.60 2.80 -7.54
C TRP A 197 -20.11 2.48 -7.45
N LEU A 198 -19.38 2.67 -8.55
CA LEU A 198 -17.93 2.44 -8.58
C LEU A 198 -17.17 3.52 -7.80
N ARG A 199 -17.66 4.77 -7.82
CA ARG A 199 -17.13 5.85 -6.96
C ARG A 199 -17.28 5.49 -5.48
N PHE A 200 -18.45 4.99 -5.10
CA PHE A 200 -18.75 4.56 -3.75
C PHE A 200 -17.85 3.37 -3.35
N ALA A 201 -17.75 2.33 -4.18
CA ALA A 201 -16.89 1.19 -3.94
C ALA A 201 -15.41 1.60 -3.72
N TRP A 202 -14.88 2.51 -4.57
CA TRP A 202 -13.52 3.02 -4.38
C TRP A 202 -13.36 3.88 -3.12
N SER A 203 -14.39 4.59 -2.68
CA SER A 203 -14.32 5.35 -1.43
C SER A 203 -14.26 4.45 -0.19
N LEU A 204 -14.82 3.24 -0.28
CA LEU A 204 -14.78 2.24 0.79
C LEU A 204 -13.49 1.39 0.78
N TYR A 205 -12.75 1.39 -0.33
CA TYR A 205 -11.57 0.54 -0.50
C TYR A 205 -10.49 0.74 0.58
N PRO A 206 -10.15 1.97 1.01
CA PRO A 206 -9.21 2.17 2.10
C PRO A 206 -9.67 1.56 3.43
N LEU A 207 -10.96 1.63 3.74
CA LEU A 207 -11.53 1.03 4.94
C LEU A 207 -11.48 -0.50 4.87
N LEU A 208 -11.78 -1.06 3.70
CA LEU A 208 -11.64 -2.48 3.45
C LEU A 208 -10.20 -2.95 3.67
N MET A 209 -9.21 -2.23 3.14
CA MET A 209 -7.80 -2.61 3.30
C MET A 209 -7.33 -2.44 4.76
N THR A 210 -7.82 -1.42 5.46
CA THR A 210 -7.56 -1.28 6.90
C THR A 210 -8.09 -2.48 7.68
N PHE A 211 -9.32 -2.90 7.41
CA PHE A 211 -9.90 -4.11 8.00
C PHE A 211 -9.07 -5.36 7.64
N VAL A 212 -8.72 -5.53 6.38
CA VAL A 212 -7.92 -6.66 5.88
C VAL A 212 -6.60 -6.78 6.63
N VAL A 213 -5.82 -5.70 6.75
CA VAL A 213 -4.50 -5.78 7.39
C VAL A 213 -4.56 -6.01 8.90
N ILE A 214 -5.64 -5.58 9.55
CA ILE A 214 -5.87 -5.81 10.98
C ILE A 214 -6.35 -7.24 11.24
N VAL A 215 -7.39 -7.69 10.52
CA VAL A 215 -7.98 -9.02 10.76
C VAL A 215 -7.02 -10.16 10.40
N THR A 216 -6.06 -9.92 9.49
CA THR A 216 -4.99 -10.88 9.16
C THR A 216 -3.74 -10.75 10.04
N ALA A 217 -3.78 -9.92 11.10
CA ALA A 217 -2.66 -9.65 12.02
C ALA A 217 -1.37 -9.19 11.32
N ASN A 218 -1.46 -8.51 10.18
CA ASN A 218 -0.29 -8.00 9.47
C ASN A 218 0.11 -6.59 9.91
N HIS A 219 -0.80 -5.82 10.51
CA HIS A 219 -0.55 -4.46 10.98
C HIS A 219 -1.30 -4.15 12.27
N TRP A 220 -0.70 -3.29 13.09
CA TRP A 220 -1.35 -2.60 14.19
C TRP A 220 -2.31 -1.53 13.65
N TRP A 221 -3.30 -1.16 14.45
CA TRP A 221 -4.18 -0.04 14.09
C TRP A 221 -3.40 1.25 13.84
N MET A 222 -2.39 1.51 14.68
CA MET A 222 -1.53 2.68 14.54
C MET A 222 -0.75 2.67 13.22
N ASP A 223 -0.30 1.51 12.74
CA ASP A 223 0.37 1.41 11.43
C ASP A 223 -0.55 1.89 10.29
N ALA A 224 -1.85 1.54 10.38
CA ALA A 224 -2.84 1.97 9.41
C ALA A 224 -3.06 3.49 9.45
N VAL A 225 -3.14 4.08 10.64
CA VAL A 225 -3.23 5.54 10.83
C VAL A 225 -2.00 6.23 10.25
N LEU A 226 -0.80 5.74 10.57
CA LEU A 226 0.46 6.30 10.03
C LEU A 226 0.57 6.10 8.52
N GLY A 227 0.03 5.01 7.97
CA GLY A 227 -0.09 4.80 6.53
C GLY A 227 -1.00 5.83 5.86
N ALA A 228 -2.15 6.12 6.47
CA ALA A 228 -3.05 7.16 5.99
C ALA A 228 -2.41 8.56 6.07
N LEU A 229 -1.74 8.89 7.16
CA LEU A 229 -0.98 10.14 7.31
C LEU A 229 0.14 10.25 6.27
N THR A 230 0.84 9.16 5.98
CA THR A 230 1.87 9.10 4.93
C THR A 230 1.29 9.48 3.56
N ALA A 231 0.10 8.96 3.22
CA ALA A 231 -0.57 9.33 1.97
C ALA A 231 -0.94 10.82 1.92
N LEU A 232 -1.43 11.39 3.03
CA LEU A 232 -1.79 12.80 3.13
C LEU A 232 -0.55 13.71 3.03
N VAL A 233 0.52 13.38 3.75
CA VAL A 233 1.79 14.11 3.71
C VAL A 233 2.40 14.05 2.31
N ALA A 234 2.44 12.88 1.68
CA ALA A 234 2.93 12.72 0.32
C ALA A 234 2.11 13.54 -0.68
N GLY A 235 0.77 13.56 -0.52
CA GLY A 235 -0.12 14.38 -1.34
C GLY A 235 0.15 15.87 -1.18
N THR A 236 0.36 16.35 0.05
CA THR A 236 0.70 17.75 0.35
C THR A 236 2.06 18.14 -0.24
N ILE A 237 3.08 17.29 -0.09
CA ILE A 237 4.41 17.51 -0.67
C ILE A 237 4.31 17.55 -2.20
N ALA A 238 3.60 16.60 -2.82
CA ALA A 238 3.40 16.57 -4.27
C ALA A 238 2.71 17.85 -4.77
N GLN A 239 1.70 18.33 -4.05
CA GLN A 239 0.97 19.57 -4.38
C GLN A 239 1.84 20.81 -4.15
N ALA A 240 2.53 20.90 -3.03
CA ALA A 240 3.27 22.10 -2.65
C ALA A 240 4.56 22.29 -3.46
N LEU A 241 5.29 21.22 -3.75
CA LEU A 241 6.60 21.30 -4.42
C LEU A 241 6.50 21.00 -5.90
N LEU A 242 5.91 19.85 -6.28
CA LEU A 242 5.99 19.36 -7.66
C LEU A 242 4.90 19.97 -8.56
N ALA A 243 3.66 20.09 -8.05
CA ALA A 243 2.55 20.64 -8.83
C ALA A 243 2.73 22.14 -9.11
N ARG A 244 3.35 22.88 -8.20
CA ARG A 244 3.67 24.30 -8.41
C ARG A 244 4.71 24.50 -9.52
N ALA A 245 5.71 23.60 -9.59
CA ALA A 245 6.76 23.68 -10.62
C ALA A 245 6.22 23.34 -12.02
N ARG A 246 5.23 22.43 -12.13
CA ARG A 246 4.66 21.97 -13.40
C ARG A 246 3.15 21.76 -13.31
N PRO A 247 2.33 22.85 -13.13
CA PRO A 247 0.90 22.76 -12.85
C PRO A 247 0.11 22.09 -13.99
N ASN A 248 0.54 22.23 -15.23
CA ASN A 248 -0.14 21.62 -16.39
C ASN A 248 0.08 20.10 -16.50
N LYS A 249 1.10 19.57 -15.83
CA LYS A 249 1.51 18.16 -15.96
C LYS A 249 1.42 17.38 -14.65
N TRP A 250 1.76 18.00 -13.52
CA TRP A 250 1.95 17.32 -12.25
C TRP A 250 0.90 17.69 -11.18
N ALA A 251 -0.01 18.60 -11.46
CA ALA A 251 -1.13 18.85 -10.60
C ALA A 251 -2.27 17.84 -10.81
N PHE A 252 -3.03 17.58 -9.76
CA PHE A 252 -4.20 16.72 -9.84
C PHE A 252 -5.28 17.40 -10.69
N ALA A 253 -5.54 16.85 -11.86
CA ALA A 253 -6.64 17.25 -12.71
C ALA A 253 -7.87 16.40 -12.36
N GLY A 254 -8.50 16.70 -11.24
CA GLY A 254 -9.76 16.09 -10.85
C GLY A 254 -10.80 16.31 -11.93
N ALA A 255 -11.75 15.37 -12.11
CA ALA A 255 -12.90 15.60 -12.94
C ALA A 255 -13.65 16.80 -12.36
N ARG A 256 -13.45 17.97 -12.98
CA ARG A 256 -14.50 18.99 -12.93
C ARG A 256 -15.66 18.38 -13.70
N ILE A 257 -16.62 17.87 -12.96
CA ILE A 257 -17.91 17.45 -13.48
C ILE A 257 -18.73 18.70 -13.74
#